data_83e542d0661bf7fa41fc80fcac6d9ece
#
_entry.id   83e542d0661bf7fa41fc80fcac6d9ece
#
_cell.length_a   1.000
_cell.length_b   1.000
_cell.length_c   1.000
_cell.angle_alpha   90.00
_cell.angle_beta   90.00
_cell.angle_gamma   90.00
#
_symmetry.space_group_name_H-M   'P 1'
#
loop_
_entity.id
_entity.type
_entity.pdbx_description
1 polymer ?
#
loop_
_entity_poly.entity_id
_entity_poly.type
_entity_poly.pdbx_seq_one_letter_code
_entity_poly.pdbx_strand_id
1 'polypeptide(L)'
;MFYHLLKYVLLGPLLRLAFRPRIEGLDHVPSSGAAIVAGNHLSFSDHFLMPAVLKRRITFLAKAEYFTGPGLKGRLTAAFFRSAGQIPVDRSGKEAGQAAIREGLGVLDRGELLGVYPEGTRSHDGRLYKGKVGVAVMALKAGVPVVPCAMIGTFEAQPPGKTVPRVRPVTIRFGEPLDFSRYAGMEHEKAVLRAVTDEIMSAILSLSGQEYVDRYAADVKAAEAERERAARSRRPRRTPRG
;
A
#
# COMPACT_ATOMS: atom_id res chain seq x y z
N MET A 1 1.56 -5.48 -22.96
CA MET A 1 2.09 -6.83 -23.26
C MET A 1 3.00 -7.36 -22.14
N PHE A 2 4.02 -6.66 -21.71
CA PHE A 2 4.97 -7.12 -20.67
C PHE A 2 4.32 -7.32 -19.27
N TYR A 3 3.37 -6.48 -18.84
CA TYR A 3 2.59 -6.68 -17.62
C TYR A 3 1.88 -8.04 -17.57
N HIS A 4 1.23 -8.43 -18.67
CA HIS A 4 0.54 -9.71 -18.74
C HIS A 4 1.51 -10.90 -18.72
N LEU A 5 2.64 -10.77 -19.41
CA LEU A 5 3.71 -11.79 -19.37
C LEU A 5 4.22 -11.97 -17.94
N LEU A 6 4.54 -10.86 -17.25
CA LEU A 6 5.00 -10.89 -15.87
C LEU A 6 3.97 -11.51 -14.93
N LYS A 7 2.70 -11.10 -15.09
CA LYS A 7 1.59 -11.53 -14.22
C LYS A 7 1.18 -12.98 -14.45
N TYR A 8 1.03 -13.41 -15.71
CA TYR A 8 0.42 -14.72 -16.01
C TYR A 8 1.44 -15.81 -16.28
N VAL A 9 2.67 -15.47 -16.68
CA VAL A 9 3.67 -16.45 -17.11
C VAL A 9 4.84 -16.54 -16.14
N LEU A 10 5.36 -15.42 -15.66
CA LEU A 10 6.60 -15.42 -14.86
C LEU A 10 6.34 -15.31 -13.38
N LEU A 11 6.00 -14.11 -12.90
CA LEU A 11 5.94 -13.81 -11.46
C LEU A 11 4.65 -14.33 -10.81
N GLY A 12 3.51 -14.21 -11.48
CA GLY A 12 2.22 -14.60 -10.91
C GLY A 12 2.13 -16.09 -10.55
N PRO A 13 2.47 -17.04 -11.45
CA PRO A 13 2.49 -18.46 -11.12
C PRO A 13 3.48 -18.78 -10.00
N LEU A 14 4.69 -18.18 -10.02
CA LEU A 14 5.70 -18.37 -8.98
C LEU A 14 5.19 -17.91 -7.61
N LEU A 15 4.58 -16.71 -7.54
CA LEU A 15 4.02 -16.18 -6.30
C LEU A 15 2.85 -17.05 -5.78
N ARG A 16 1.99 -17.52 -6.68
CA ARG A 16 0.88 -18.42 -6.32
C ARG A 16 1.37 -19.76 -5.77
N LEU A 17 2.41 -20.33 -6.38
CA LEU A 17 3.01 -21.57 -5.92
C LEU A 17 3.71 -21.40 -4.57
N ALA A 18 4.50 -20.34 -4.42
CA ALA A 18 5.28 -20.07 -3.22
C ALA A 18 4.41 -19.67 -2.02
N PHE A 19 3.48 -18.76 -2.21
CA PHE A 19 2.69 -18.18 -1.12
C PHE A 19 1.30 -18.80 -0.97
N ARG A 20 0.87 -19.64 -1.94
CA ARG A 20 -0.44 -20.31 -1.95
C ARG A 20 -1.57 -19.42 -1.44
N PRO A 21 -1.77 -18.23 -2.05
CA PRO A 21 -2.66 -17.23 -1.49
C PRO A 21 -4.10 -17.75 -1.44
N ARG A 22 -4.69 -17.71 -0.25
CA ARG A 22 -6.12 -17.87 -0.07
C ARG A 22 -6.78 -16.55 -0.43
N ILE A 23 -7.71 -16.57 -1.37
CA ILE A 23 -8.37 -15.37 -1.88
C ILE A 23 -9.84 -15.44 -1.48
N GLU A 24 -10.31 -14.38 -0.82
CA GLU A 24 -11.70 -14.27 -0.36
C GLU A 24 -12.30 -12.96 -0.90
N GLY A 25 -13.56 -12.97 -1.33
CA GLY A 25 -14.30 -11.78 -1.80
C GLY A 25 -13.76 -11.14 -3.07
N LEU A 26 -13.09 -11.90 -3.96
CA LEU A 26 -12.54 -11.36 -5.21
C LEU A 26 -13.61 -10.77 -6.14
N ASP A 27 -14.82 -11.22 -6.05
CA ASP A 27 -16.01 -10.76 -6.75
C ASP A 27 -16.47 -9.36 -6.33
N HIS A 28 -16.07 -8.89 -5.16
CA HIS A 28 -16.29 -7.51 -4.70
C HIS A 28 -15.47 -6.49 -5.49
N VAL A 29 -14.42 -6.91 -6.20
CA VAL A 29 -13.63 -6.00 -7.03
C VAL A 29 -14.33 -5.81 -8.37
N PRO A 30 -14.75 -4.57 -8.73
CA PRO A 30 -15.50 -4.31 -9.97
C PRO A 30 -14.77 -4.82 -11.20
N SER A 31 -15.50 -5.52 -12.09
CA SER A 31 -14.94 -6.07 -13.34
C SER A 31 -14.62 -4.99 -14.38
N SER A 32 -15.23 -3.80 -14.27
CA SER A 32 -15.04 -2.64 -15.14
C SER A 32 -15.19 -1.34 -14.34
N GLY A 33 -14.86 -0.20 -14.93
CA GLY A 33 -14.92 1.11 -14.31
C GLY A 33 -13.82 1.38 -13.30
N ALA A 34 -13.73 2.62 -12.83
CA ALA A 34 -12.76 3.03 -11.83
C ALA A 34 -13.17 2.54 -10.43
N ALA A 35 -12.18 2.15 -9.63
CA ALA A 35 -12.37 1.89 -8.21
C ALA A 35 -11.03 2.01 -7.47
N ILE A 36 -11.08 2.29 -6.18
CA ILE A 36 -9.93 2.24 -5.29
C ILE A 36 -9.93 0.91 -4.55
N VAL A 37 -8.80 0.20 -4.54
CA VAL A 37 -8.57 -0.93 -3.64
C VAL A 37 -7.68 -0.43 -2.51
N ALA A 38 -8.27 -0.29 -1.31
CA ALA A 38 -7.58 0.25 -0.13
C ALA A 38 -7.18 -0.89 0.81
N GLY A 39 -5.89 -1.06 1.07
CA GLY A 39 -5.39 -2.18 1.89
C GLY A 39 -4.47 -1.76 3.03
N ASN A 40 -4.28 -2.65 4.01
CA ASN A 40 -3.19 -2.56 4.97
C ASN A 40 -1.85 -2.82 4.28
N HIS A 41 -0.77 -2.30 4.82
CA HIS A 41 0.56 -2.44 4.20
C HIS A 41 1.58 -3.03 5.17
N LEU A 42 1.86 -4.31 5.02
CA LEU A 42 2.70 -5.09 5.93
C LEU A 42 4.07 -5.43 5.34
N SER A 43 4.11 -5.60 4.00
CA SER A 43 5.27 -6.17 3.32
C SER A 43 5.55 -5.49 1.99
N PHE A 44 6.78 -5.60 1.52
CA PHE A 44 7.12 -5.26 0.14
C PHE A 44 6.41 -6.20 -0.86
N SER A 45 6.17 -7.44 -0.47
CA SER A 45 5.48 -8.44 -1.28
C SER A 45 4.01 -8.08 -1.58
N ASP A 46 3.37 -7.20 -0.79
CA ASP A 46 1.98 -6.76 -1.00
C ASP A 46 1.79 -6.15 -2.39
N HIS A 47 2.80 -5.39 -2.87
CA HIS A 47 2.78 -4.78 -4.20
C HIS A 47 2.78 -5.77 -5.36
N PHE A 48 3.09 -7.03 -5.12
CA PHE A 48 3.14 -8.08 -6.14
C PHE A 48 2.04 -9.12 -5.93
N LEU A 49 1.74 -9.45 -4.68
CA LEU A 49 0.72 -10.45 -4.35
C LEU A 49 -0.68 -9.96 -4.72
N MET A 50 -1.03 -8.72 -4.38
CA MET A 50 -2.34 -8.16 -4.73
C MET A 50 -2.56 -8.09 -6.27
N PRO A 51 -1.64 -7.54 -7.10
CA PRO A 51 -1.79 -7.59 -8.55
C PRO A 51 -1.84 -9.00 -9.14
N ALA A 52 -1.13 -9.98 -8.53
CA ALA A 52 -1.09 -11.34 -9.04
C ALA A 52 -2.44 -12.06 -8.95
N VAL A 53 -3.31 -11.70 -8.01
CA VAL A 53 -4.60 -12.35 -7.79
C VAL A 53 -5.76 -11.64 -8.49
N LEU A 54 -5.66 -10.34 -8.73
CA LEU A 54 -6.70 -9.55 -9.40
C LEU A 54 -6.83 -9.95 -10.88
N LYS A 55 -8.03 -9.95 -11.43
CA LYS A 55 -8.25 -10.21 -12.87
C LYS A 55 -7.84 -9.01 -13.71
N ARG A 56 -8.08 -7.80 -13.22
CA ARG A 56 -7.74 -6.53 -13.87
C ARG A 56 -6.35 -6.04 -13.48
N ARG A 57 -5.83 -5.11 -14.28
CA ARG A 57 -4.63 -4.34 -13.90
C ARG A 57 -4.99 -3.40 -12.75
N ILE A 58 -4.13 -3.35 -11.74
CA ILE A 58 -4.18 -2.39 -10.66
C ILE A 58 -2.91 -1.55 -10.68
N THR A 59 -3.06 -0.25 -10.51
CA THR A 59 -1.97 0.71 -10.51
C THR A 59 -1.70 1.19 -9.09
N PHE A 60 -0.44 1.14 -8.66
CA PHE A 60 0.00 1.67 -7.36
C PHE A 60 0.90 2.89 -7.55
N LEU A 61 0.90 3.77 -6.56
CA LEU A 61 1.82 4.89 -6.48
C LEU A 61 3.09 4.44 -5.73
N ALA A 62 4.24 4.49 -6.39
CA ALA A 62 5.53 4.07 -5.83
C ALA A 62 6.50 5.24 -5.73
N LYS A 63 7.52 5.12 -4.88
CA LYS A 63 8.54 6.16 -4.72
C LYS A 63 9.29 6.41 -6.04
N ALA A 64 9.46 7.69 -6.41
CA ALA A 64 10.16 8.11 -7.62
C ALA A 64 11.58 7.55 -7.72
N GLU A 65 12.25 7.32 -6.59
CA GLU A 65 13.61 6.79 -6.54
C GLU A 65 13.75 5.39 -7.15
N TYR A 66 12.66 4.60 -7.22
CA TYR A 66 12.67 3.31 -7.92
C TYR A 66 12.75 3.45 -9.45
N PHE A 67 12.49 4.66 -9.98
CA PHE A 67 12.44 4.95 -11.40
C PHE A 67 13.62 5.79 -11.89
N THR A 68 14.42 6.35 -10.99
CA THR A 68 15.51 7.30 -11.27
C THR A 68 16.90 6.78 -10.92
N GLY A 69 17.01 5.50 -10.54
CA GLY A 69 18.28 4.89 -10.19
C GLY A 69 19.29 4.92 -11.34
N PRO A 70 20.61 5.16 -11.06
CA PRO A 70 21.64 5.26 -12.07
C PRO A 70 21.98 3.91 -12.71
N GLY A 71 22.51 3.96 -13.93
CA GLY A 71 23.08 2.81 -14.66
C GLY A 71 22.05 1.77 -15.11
N LEU A 72 22.57 0.62 -15.57
CA LEU A 72 21.74 -0.47 -16.10
C LEU A 72 20.79 -1.06 -15.04
N LYS A 73 21.28 -1.23 -13.81
CA LYS A 73 20.46 -1.71 -12.68
C LYS A 73 19.27 -0.79 -12.42
N GLY A 74 19.49 0.53 -12.41
CA GLY A 74 18.41 1.52 -12.23
C GLY A 74 17.38 1.46 -13.35
N ARG A 75 17.84 1.36 -14.61
CA ARG A 75 16.97 1.22 -15.79
C ARG A 75 16.12 -0.06 -15.73
N LEU A 76 16.70 -1.20 -15.37
CA LEU A 76 15.99 -2.46 -15.19
C LEU A 76 14.96 -2.38 -14.06
N THR A 77 15.33 -1.78 -12.92
CA THR A 77 14.41 -1.54 -11.81
C THR A 77 13.23 -0.67 -12.25
N ALA A 78 13.50 0.45 -12.92
CA ALA A 78 12.44 1.33 -13.42
C ALA A 78 11.52 0.62 -14.44
N ALA A 79 12.09 -0.15 -15.36
CA ALA A 79 11.33 -0.94 -16.32
C ALA A 79 10.43 -1.98 -15.62
N PHE A 80 10.96 -2.64 -14.60
CA PHE A 80 10.22 -3.60 -13.79
C PHE A 80 9.04 -2.93 -13.07
N PHE A 81 9.25 -1.83 -12.33
CA PHE A 81 8.17 -1.15 -11.62
C PHE A 81 7.09 -0.60 -12.56
N ARG A 82 7.49 0.03 -13.69
CA ARG A 82 6.52 0.46 -14.73
C ARG A 82 5.72 -0.72 -15.28
N SER A 83 6.37 -1.84 -15.52
CA SER A 83 5.73 -3.06 -16.02
C SER A 83 4.79 -3.70 -15.00
N ALA A 84 5.10 -3.56 -13.70
CA ALA A 84 4.24 -4.01 -12.61
C ALA A 84 3.04 -3.06 -12.36
N GLY A 85 2.82 -2.04 -13.20
CA GLY A 85 1.71 -1.10 -13.04
C GLY A 85 1.95 -0.02 -11.97
N GLN A 86 3.23 0.25 -11.65
CA GLN A 86 3.56 1.29 -10.67
C GLN A 86 3.79 2.63 -11.36
N ILE A 87 3.28 3.72 -10.75
CA ILE A 87 3.51 5.10 -11.20
C ILE A 87 4.44 5.80 -10.21
N PRO A 88 5.51 6.49 -10.70
CA PRO A 88 6.39 7.24 -9.82
C PRO A 88 5.70 8.43 -9.19
N VAL A 89 5.84 8.59 -7.87
CA VAL A 89 5.42 9.81 -7.16
C VAL A 89 6.58 10.30 -6.31
N ASP A 90 6.92 11.55 -6.46
CA ASP A 90 7.83 12.20 -5.54
C ASP A 90 7.15 12.34 -4.17
N ARG A 91 7.75 11.73 -3.17
CA ARG A 91 7.28 11.75 -1.78
C ARG A 91 8.10 12.71 -0.91
N SER A 92 8.99 13.49 -1.54
CA SER A 92 9.76 14.53 -0.89
C SER A 92 9.00 15.86 -0.88
N GLY A 93 9.21 16.63 0.18
CA GLY A 93 8.66 17.97 0.29
C GLY A 93 7.18 18.06 0.73
N LYS A 94 6.73 19.30 0.89
CA LYS A 94 5.39 19.65 1.41
C LYS A 94 4.25 19.27 0.45
N GLU A 95 4.52 19.17 -0.84
CA GLU A 95 3.52 18.88 -1.89
C GLU A 95 3.40 17.38 -2.24
N ALA A 96 4.18 16.53 -1.61
CA ALA A 96 4.22 15.09 -1.88
C ALA A 96 2.82 14.43 -1.81
N GLY A 97 2.01 14.82 -0.85
CA GLY A 97 0.64 14.33 -0.71
C GLY A 97 -0.27 14.76 -1.85
N GLN A 98 -0.14 16.02 -2.31
CA GLN A 98 -0.92 16.54 -3.44
C GLN A 98 -0.51 15.90 -4.77
N ALA A 99 0.78 15.69 -4.98
CA ALA A 99 1.28 14.97 -6.15
C ALA A 99 0.71 13.55 -6.21
N ALA A 100 0.70 12.83 -5.09
CA ALA A 100 0.12 11.49 -5.01
C ALA A 100 -1.40 11.50 -5.33
N ILE A 101 -2.13 12.49 -4.84
CA ILE A 101 -3.57 12.64 -5.14
C ILE A 101 -3.79 12.92 -6.62
N ARG A 102 -3.03 13.83 -7.25
CA ARG A 102 -3.15 14.14 -8.68
C ARG A 102 -2.92 12.89 -9.55
N GLU A 103 -1.83 12.17 -9.29
CA GLU A 103 -1.52 10.94 -10.03
C GLU A 103 -2.58 9.87 -9.82
N GLY A 104 -3.08 9.70 -8.58
CA GLY A 104 -4.15 8.78 -8.27
C GLY A 104 -5.44 9.10 -9.00
N LEU A 105 -5.87 10.37 -9.03
CA LEU A 105 -7.03 10.82 -9.78
C LEU A 105 -6.86 10.54 -11.27
N GLY A 106 -5.69 10.81 -11.86
CA GLY A 106 -5.42 10.49 -13.26
C GLY A 106 -5.53 8.98 -13.59
N VAL A 107 -5.30 8.07 -12.63
CA VAL A 107 -5.57 6.64 -12.79
C VAL A 107 -7.08 6.38 -12.82
N LEU A 108 -7.82 6.98 -11.89
CA LEU A 108 -9.27 6.79 -11.78
C LEU A 108 -10.02 7.39 -12.97
N ASP A 109 -9.59 8.54 -13.49
CA ASP A 109 -10.16 9.19 -14.69
C ASP A 109 -10.07 8.30 -15.94
N ARG A 110 -9.08 7.39 -16.00
CA ARG A 110 -8.96 6.40 -17.07
C ARG A 110 -9.83 5.15 -16.90
N GLY A 111 -10.66 5.09 -15.83
CA GLY A 111 -11.48 3.93 -15.53
C GLY A 111 -10.69 2.74 -14.98
N GLU A 112 -9.49 2.97 -14.43
CA GLU A 112 -8.59 1.93 -13.94
C GLU A 112 -8.76 1.67 -12.43
N LEU A 113 -8.20 0.54 -11.94
CA LEU A 113 -8.09 0.28 -10.50
C LEU A 113 -6.87 0.99 -9.93
N LEU A 114 -7.07 1.73 -8.85
CA LEU A 114 -6.02 2.36 -8.05
C LEU A 114 -5.82 1.60 -6.75
N GLY A 115 -4.61 1.09 -6.52
CA GLY A 115 -4.22 0.50 -5.24
C GLY A 115 -3.68 1.55 -4.29
N VAL A 116 -4.24 1.63 -3.08
CA VAL A 116 -3.82 2.60 -2.07
C VAL A 116 -3.56 1.88 -0.75
N TYR A 117 -2.48 2.24 -0.09
CA TYR A 117 -2.23 1.89 1.30
C TYR A 117 -2.43 3.16 2.15
N PRO A 118 -3.59 3.31 2.83
CA PRO A 118 -3.92 4.57 3.52
C PRO A 118 -2.93 4.96 4.62
N GLU A 119 -2.25 3.99 5.22
CA GLU A 119 -1.19 4.22 6.21
C GLU A 119 0.00 5.03 5.64
N GLY A 120 0.20 5.01 4.32
CA GLY A 120 1.25 5.73 3.60
C GLY A 120 2.66 5.16 3.78
N THR A 121 2.84 4.16 4.62
CA THR A 121 4.09 3.41 4.83
C THR A 121 3.77 2.01 5.35
N ARG A 122 4.70 1.07 5.19
CA ARG A 122 4.56 -0.28 5.75
C ARG A 122 4.52 -0.23 7.27
N SER A 123 3.64 -1.03 7.88
CA SER A 123 3.69 -1.31 9.30
C SER A 123 5.03 -1.93 9.66
N HIS A 124 5.61 -1.57 10.79
CA HIS A 124 6.91 -2.09 11.22
C HIS A 124 6.78 -3.25 12.23
N ASP A 125 5.60 -3.43 12.81
CA ASP A 125 5.30 -4.36 13.88
C ASP A 125 4.06 -5.24 13.62
N GLY A 126 3.44 -5.09 12.45
CA GLY A 126 2.27 -5.87 12.04
C GLY A 126 0.92 -5.27 12.46
N ARG A 127 0.89 -4.15 13.20
CA ARG A 127 -0.35 -3.46 13.58
C ARG A 127 -0.88 -2.58 12.46
N LEU A 128 -2.17 -2.24 12.50
CA LEU A 128 -2.82 -1.32 11.57
C LEU A 128 -2.77 0.10 12.14
N TYR A 129 -2.22 1.02 11.38
CA TYR A 129 -2.04 2.40 11.79
C TYR A 129 -3.07 3.33 11.16
N LYS A 130 -3.26 4.51 11.78
CA LYS A 130 -4.14 5.58 11.29
C LYS A 130 -3.91 5.91 9.82
N GLY A 131 -5.00 5.90 9.03
CA GLY A 131 -4.97 6.23 7.62
C GLY A 131 -4.85 7.73 7.37
N LYS A 132 -4.12 8.10 6.31
CA LYS A 132 -4.05 9.47 5.79
C LYS A 132 -5.28 9.76 4.92
N VAL A 133 -5.78 10.98 4.96
CA VAL A 133 -7.02 11.39 4.26
C VAL A 133 -6.94 11.39 2.74
N GLY A 134 -5.77 11.18 2.15
CA GLY A 134 -5.60 11.17 0.70
C GLY A 134 -6.49 10.16 -0.04
N VAL A 135 -6.78 9.01 0.57
CA VAL A 135 -7.69 8.00 0.01
C VAL A 135 -9.11 8.53 -0.07
N ALA A 136 -9.59 9.24 0.96
CA ALA A 136 -10.91 9.87 0.99
C ALA A 136 -11.02 10.99 -0.04
N VAL A 137 -9.98 11.83 -0.16
CA VAL A 137 -9.94 12.89 -1.19
C VAL A 137 -10.10 12.30 -2.59
N MET A 138 -9.37 11.22 -2.90
CA MET A 138 -9.45 10.58 -4.21
C MET A 138 -10.81 9.92 -4.44
N ALA A 139 -11.35 9.21 -3.44
CA ALA A 139 -12.65 8.55 -3.54
C ALA A 139 -13.79 9.55 -3.80
N LEU A 140 -13.84 10.64 -3.04
CA LEU A 140 -14.90 11.66 -3.17
C LEU A 140 -14.76 12.47 -4.47
N LYS A 141 -13.53 12.91 -4.82
CA LYS A 141 -13.33 13.68 -6.07
C LYS A 141 -13.62 12.87 -7.32
N ALA A 142 -13.25 11.61 -7.34
CA ALA A 142 -13.51 10.74 -8.48
C ALA A 142 -14.92 10.12 -8.46
N GLY A 143 -15.65 10.19 -7.35
CA GLY A 143 -16.98 9.58 -7.21
C GLY A 143 -16.96 8.06 -7.41
N VAL A 144 -15.92 7.37 -6.92
CA VAL A 144 -15.71 5.94 -7.17
C VAL A 144 -15.82 5.12 -5.87
N PRO A 145 -16.24 3.85 -5.95
CA PRO A 145 -16.28 2.96 -4.80
C PRO A 145 -14.87 2.64 -4.30
N VAL A 146 -14.78 2.36 -2.99
CA VAL A 146 -13.55 1.89 -2.34
C VAL A 146 -13.75 0.45 -1.87
N VAL A 147 -12.97 -0.48 -2.40
CA VAL A 147 -12.94 -1.88 -1.99
C VAL A 147 -11.88 -2.03 -0.90
N PRO A 148 -12.26 -2.28 0.37
CA PRO A 148 -11.28 -2.54 1.42
C PRO A 148 -10.64 -3.91 1.21
N CYS A 149 -9.34 -4.01 1.48
CA CYS A 149 -8.57 -5.22 1.30
C CYS A 149 -7.68 -5.50 2.51
N ALA A 150 -7.59 -6.75 2.93
CA ALA A 150 -6.65 -7.17 3.95
C ALA A 150 -5.61 -8.14 3.39
N MET A 151 -4.34 -7.79 3.59
CA MET A 151 -3.17 -8.65 3.40
C MET A 151 -2.84 -9.31 4.73
N ILE A 152 -2.95 -10.64 4.83
CA ILE A 152 -2.77 -11.39 6.08
C ILE A 152 -1.63 -12.39 5.90
N GLY A 153 -0.70 -12.45 6.86
CA GLY A 153 0.47 -13.33 6.82
C GLY A 153 1.65 -12.79 6.01
N THR A 154 1.52 -11.64 5.35
CA THR A 154 2.61 -11.04 4.57
C THR A 154 3.67 -10.38 5.45
N PHE A 155 3.33 -9.95 6.66
CA PHE A 155 4.30 -9.48 7.65
C PHE A 155 5.28 -10.59 8.05
N GLU A 156 4.76 -11.77 8.39
CA GLU A 156 5.56 -12.94 8.78
C GLU A 156 6.34 -13.51 7.59
N ALA A 157 5.79 -13.41 6.38
CA ALA A 157 6.46 -13.82 5.16
C ALA A 157 7.66 -12.93 4.83
N GLN A 158 7.50 -11.61 4.92
CA GLN A 158 8.58 -10.67 4.64
C GLN A 158 8.47 -9.42 5.53
N PRO A 159 8.94 -9.49 6.78
CA PRO A 159 8.97 -8.32 7.67
C PRO A 159 9.79 -7.17 7.08
N PRO A 160 9.54 -5.92 7.49
CA PRO A 160 10.36 -4.78 7.11
C PRO A 160 11.86 -5.02 7.35
N GLY A 161 12.70 -4.66 6.38
CA GLY A 161 14.15 -4.88 6.44
C GLY A 161 14.63 -6.23 5.89
N LYS A 162 13.74 -7.18 5.60
CA LYS A 162 14.12 -8.43 4.92
C LYS A 162 13.95 -8.28 3.40
N THR A 163 14.97 -8.71 2.65
CA THR A 163 15.00 -8.65 1.19
C THR A 163 14.34 -9.86 0.56
N VAL A 164 14.54 -11.04 1.16
CA VAL A 164 14.02 -12.32 0.65
C VAL A 164 12.82 -12.73 1.50
N PRO A 165 11.66 -12.97 0.89
CA PRO A 165 10.50 -13.46 1.62
C PRO A 165 10.67 -14.94 1.99
N ARG A 166 10.10 -15.32 3.13
CA ARG A 166 9.91 -16.72 3.51
C ARG A 166 8.68 -17.27 2.81
N VAL A 167 8.78 -18.45 2.25
CA VAL A 167 7.65 -19.14 1.63
C VAL A 167 6.65 -19.55 2.73
N ARG A 168 5.51 -18.86 2.76
CA ARG A 168 4.42 -19.10 3.73
C ARG A 168 3.07 -18.82 3.07
N PRO A 169 2.01 -19.53 3.46
CA PRO A 169 0.66 -19.19 3.03
C PRO A 169 0.29 -17.76 3.45
N VAL A 170 -0.40 -17.06 2.56
CA VAL A 170 -0.96 -15.72 2.84
C VAL A 170 -2.44 -15.70 2.50
N THR A 171 -3.20 -14.81 3.12
CA THR A 171 -4.60 -14.59 2.75
C THR A 171 -4.76 -13.18 2.24
N ILE A 172 -5.52 -13.04 1.15
CA ILE A 172 -5.91 -11.74 0.58
C ILE A 172 -7.43 -11.71 0.59
N ARG A 173 -7.99 -10.82 1.40
CA ARG A 173 -9.43 -10.71 1.59
C ARG A 173 -9.92 -9.37 1.11
N PHE A 174 -10.89 -9.36 0.18
CA PHE A 174 -11.56 -8.17 -0.31
C PHE A 174 -12.93 -8.06 0.36
N GLY A 175 -13.23 -6.91 0.95
CA GLY A 175 -14.54 -6.62 1.53
C GLY A 175 -15.49 -6.01 0.51
N GLU A 176 -16.74 -5.82 0.92
CA GLU A 176 -17.77 -5.16 0.13
C GLU A 176 -17.33 -3.74 -0.26
N PRO A 177 -17.65 -3.27 -1.46
CA PRO A 177 -17.36 -1.92 -1.89
C PRO A 177 -18.07 -0.89 -1.00
N LEU A 178 -17.32 0.07 -0.51
CA LEU A 178 -17.86 1.21 0.25
C LEU A 178 -18.25 2.31 -0.74
N ASP A 179 -19.50 2.76 -0.64
CA ASP A 179 -20.02 3.89 -1.41
C ASP A 179 -20.08 5.14 -0.54
N PHE A 180 -19.48 6.20 -1.05
CA PHE A 180 -19.42 7.50 -0.39
C PHE A 180 -20.21 8.59 -1.12
N SER A 181 -21.12 8.24 -2.03
CA SER A 181 -21.96 9.17 -2.81
C SER A 181 -22.74 10.14 -1.92
N ARG A 182 -23.08 9.74 -0.69
CA ARG A 182 -23.72 10.57 0.33
C ARG A 182 -22.91 11.82 0.74
N TYR A 183 -21.62 11.84 0.42
CA TYR A 183 -20.72 12.96 0.70
C TYR A 183 -20.28 13.72 -0.57
N ALA A 184 -21.01 13.53 -1.69
CA ALA A 184 -20.70 14.24 -2.94
C ALA A 184 -20.73 15.77 -2.73
N GLY A 185 -19.74 16.47 -3.24
CA GLY A 185 -19.56 17.91 -3.04
C GLY A 185 -18.91 18.32 -1.72
N MET A 186 -18.58 17.37 -0.83
CA MET A 186 -17.97 17.64 0.48
C MET A 186 -16.47 17.25 0.52
N GLU A 187 -15.83 17.10 -0.63
CA GLU A 187 -14.42 16.67 -0.75
C GLU A 187 -13.37 17.65 -0.21
N HIS A 188 -13.82 18.81 0.26
CA HIS A 188 -12.98 19.83 0.93
C HIS A 188 -13.19 19.87 2.45
N GLU A 189 -14.25 19.21 2.97
CA GLU A 189 -14.61 19.23 4.38
C GLU A 189 -13.71 18.28 5.18
N LYS A 190 -12.85 18.83 6.04
CA LYS A 190 -11.88 18.04 6.83
C LYS A 190 -12.54 16.96 7.68
N ALA A 191 -13.70 17.25 8.26
CA ALA A 191 -14.45 16.28 9.08
C ALA A 191 -14.95 15.12 8.25
N VAL A 192 -15.48 15.38 7.03
CA VAL A 192 -15.95 14.36 6.09
C VAL A 192 -14.79 13.49 5.61
N LEU A 193 -13.67 14.12 5.20
CA LEU A 193 -12.48 13.39 4.77
C LEU A 193 -11.95 12.47 5.89
N ARG A 194 -11.99 12.92 7.14
CA ARG A 194 -11.59 12.08 8.28
C ARG A 194 -12.56 10.94 8.49
N ALA A 195 -13.87 11.20 8.49
CA ALA A 195 -14.92 10.19 8.68
C ALA A 195 -14.86 9.09 7.59
N VAL A 196 -14.74 9.49 6.31
CA VAL A 196 -14.58 8.55 5.18
C VAL A 196 -13.31 7.70 5.33
N THR A 197 -12.19 8.33 5.73
CA THR A 197 -10.95 7.58 5.95
C THR A 197 -11.09 6.59 7.10
N ASP A 198 -11.73 6.99 8.20
CA ASP A 198 -11.91 6.12 9.37
C ASP A 198 -12.85 4.95 9.06
N GLU A 199 -13.88 5.16 8.23
CA GLU A 199 -14.75 4.09 7.75
C GLU A 199 -13.98 3.08 6.89
N ILE A 200 -13.12 3.55 5.97
CA ILE A 200 -12.23 2.69 5.17
C ILE A 200 -11.28 1.89 6.10
N MET A 201 -10.65 2.56 7.07
CA MET A 201 -9.73 1.90 8.00
C MET A 201 -10.45 0.89 8.90
N SER A 202 -11.68 1.17 9.33
CA SER A 202 -12.51 0.25 10.10
C SER A 202 -12.86 -1.01 9.30
N ALA A 203 -13.19 -0.85 8.01
CA ALA A 203 -13.44 -1.99 7.12
C ALA A 203 -12.17 -2.85 6.94
N ILE A 204 -11.00 -2.22 6.73
CA ILE A 204 -9.71 -2.94 6.66
C ILE A 204 -9.41 -3.66 7.98
N LEU A 205 -9.66 -3.02 9.12
CA LEU A 205 -9.49 -3.60 10.45
C LEU A 205 -10.35 -4.86 10.63
N SER A 206 -11.62 -4.78 10.28
CA SER A 206 -12.56 -5.90 10.39
C SER A 206 -12.15 -7.09 9.52
N LEU A 207 -11.58 -6.84 8.34
CA LEU A 207 -11.08 -7.89 7.45
C LEU A 207 -9.76 -8.50 7.93
N SER A 208 -8.84 -7.68 8.47
CA SER A 208 -7.49 -8.10 8.84
C SER A 208 -7.38 -8.71 10.23
N GLY A 209 -8.24 -8.28 11.16
CA GLY A 209 -8.17 -8.65 12.57
C GLY A 209 -6.93 -8.10 13.30
N GLN A 210 -6.25 -7.09 12.74
CA GLN A 210 -5.07 -6.48 13.36
C GLN A 210 -5.44 -5.65 14.60
N GLU A 211 -4.45 -5.38 15.45
CA GLU A 211 -4.56 -4.34 16.47
C GLU A 211 -4.49 -2.96 15.80
N TYR A 212 -5.45 -2.07 16.11
CA TYR A 212 -5.47 -0.70 15.57
C TYR A 212 -4.73 0.27 16.47
N VAL A 213 -3.90 1.12 15.85
CA VAL A 213 -3.16 2.19 16.53
C VAL A 213 -3.59 3.54 15.97
N ASP A 214 -4.28 4.38 16.77
CA ASP A 214 -4.73 5.72 16.36
C ASP A 214 -3.59 6.75 16.32
N ARG A 215 -2.51 6.40 15.61
CA ARG A 215 -1.34 7.26 15.34
C ARG A 215 -0.85 6.96 13.93
N TYR A 216 -0.22 7.93 13.29
CA TYR A 216 0.41 7.67 11.99
C TYR A 216 1.68 6.81 12.16
N ALA A 217 1.81 5.78 11.32
CA ALA A 217 2.96 4.88 11.34
C ALA A 217 4.31 5.63 11.18
N ALA A 218 4.33 6.71 10.40
CA ALA A 218 5.53 7.52 10.20
C ALA A 218 5.99 8.19 11.50
N ASP A 219 5.06 8.71 12.31
CA ASP A 219 5.36 9.39 13.56
C ASP A 219 5.86 8.42 14.62
N VAL A 220 5.25 7.23 14.68
CA VAL A 220 5.69 6.16 15.60
C VAL A 220 7.11 5.72 15.26
N LYS A 221 7.40 5.45 13.98
CA LYS A 221 8.76 5.10 13.52
C LYS A 221 9.78 6.17 13.83
N ALA A 222 9.45 7.45 13.63
CA ALA A 222 10.35 8.55 13.93
C ALA A 222 10.67 8.61 15.43
N ALA A 223 9.65 8.48 16.28
CA ALA A 223 9.84 8.47 17.73
C ALA A 223 10.66 7.28 18.24
N GLU A 224 10.47 6.08 17.66
CA GLU A 224 11.26 4.90 17.99
C GLU A 224 12.73 5.06 17.56
N ALA A 225 12.98 5.56 16.35
CA ALA A 225 14.33 5.81 15.86
C ALA A 225 15.07 6.84 16.73
N GLU A 226 14.37 7.87 17.21
CA GLU A 226 14.93 8.86 18.12
C GLU A 226 15.30 8.25 19.48
N ARG A 227 14.41 7.44 20.06
CA ARG A 227 14.67 6.70 21.31
C ARG A 227 15.89 5.78 21.19
N GLU A 228 16.01 5.05 20.08
CA GLU A 228 17.16 4.19 19.84
C GLU A 228 18.47 4.97 19.72
N ARG A 229 18.46 6.10 19.00
CA ARG A 229 19.63 7.00 18.90
C ARG A 229 20.06 7.52 20.28
N ALA A 230 19.10 7.98 21.09
CA ALA A 230 19.36 8.44 22.45
C ALA A 230 19.91 7.31 23.36
N ALA A 231 19.38 6.10 23.22
CA ALA A 231 19.87 4.94 23.98
C ALA A 231 21.31 4.53 23.56
N ARG A 232 21.62 4.62 22.28
CA ARG A 232 22.99 4.34 21.75
C ARG A 232 23.99 5.39 22.24
N SER A 233 23.63 6.66 22.28
CA SER A 233 24.52 7.74 22.73
C SER A 233 24.85 7.66 24.23
N ARG A 234 23.98 7.05 25.03
CA ARG A 234 24.18 6.85 26.47
C ARG A 234 25.00 5.60 26.83
N ARG A 235 25.31 4.71 25.88
CA ARG A 235 26.17 3.55 26.13
C ARG A 235 27.62 4.02 26.26
N PRO A 236 28.32 3.76 27.41
CA PRO A 236 29.70 4.12 27.59
C PRO A 236 30.56 3.43 26.51
N ARG A 237 31.45 4.17 25.89
CA ARG A 237 32.49 3.60 24.98
C ARG A 237 33.23 2.54 25.76
N ARG A 238 33.14 1.29 25.35
CA ARG A 238 34.01 0.23 25.86
C ARG A 238 35.46 0.66 25.60
N THR A 239 36.19 0.97 26.66
CA THR A 239 37.63 1.13 26.57
C THR A 239 38.22 -0.18 26.07
N PRO A 240 39.15 -0.16 25.07
CA PRO A 240 39.90 -1.35 24.70
C PRO A 240 40.67 -1.81 25.95
N ARG A 241 40.49 -3.06 26.33
CA ARG A 241 41.39 -3.71 27.28
C ARG A 241 42.73 -3.83 26.55
N GLY A 242 43.77 -3.10 27.05
CA GLY A 242 45.14 -3.28 26.67
C GLY A 242 45.67 -4.64 27.07
#